data_e92a8549029c9a97e0f37dfdd73b8b31
#
_entry.id   e92a8549029c9a97e0f37dfdd73b8b31
#
_cell.length_a   1.000
_cell.length_b   1.000
_cell.length_c   1.000
_cell.angle_alpha   90.00
_cell.angle_beta   90.00
_cell.angle_gamma   90.00
#
_symmetry.space_group_name_H-M   'P 1'
#
loop_
_entity.id
_entity.type
_entity.pdbx_description
1 polymer ?
#
loop_
_entity_poly.entity_id
_entity_poly.type
_entity_poly.pdbx_seq_one_letter_code
_entity_poly.pdbx_strand_id
1 'polypeptide(L)'
;MADKQFTFRCSPSYVKALNEMGVDIVSLANNHTLDYGRAALSDTFSALDGAGILYGGAGDSVERAKEVQIMEVNGKKYGFIAVSRVVPSADWKIESAAPGMFTCYDATALIEVIKEAKQTCDFVTVFPHWGTEYSEQPNAVQRELAKQCMDAGADLVVGAHTHCLEGIEYIDGKPVFYSLGNFIFGQNIDRSAAVKVTVIEDGTVSYALIPVYASDGQTKQMDANAAPGLFSYMESISDNASVDAAGNISEK
;
A
#
# COMPACT_ATOMS: atom_id res chain seq x y z
N MET A 1 10.00 -15.78 -17.19
CA MET A 1 10.70 -15.13 -16.07
C MET A 1 11.28 -13.83 -16.59
N ALA A 2 11.11 -12.73 -15.87
CA ALA A 2 11.65 -11.44 -16.26
C ALA A 2 13.19 -11.44 -16.16
N ASP A 3 13.86 -10.65 -17.03
CA ASP A 3 15.30 -10.44 -16.97
C ASP A 3 15.61 -9.35 -15.93
N LYS A 4 15.67 -9.77 -14.65
CA LYS A 4 15.90 -8.92 -13.48
C LYS A 4 16.83 -9.63 -12.49
N GLN A 5 17.53 -8.84 -11.67
CA GLN A 5 18.40 -9.38 -10.63
C GLN A 5 17.63 -10.21 -9.59
N PHE A 6 16.45 -9.75 -9.21
CA PHE A 6 15.58 -10.44 -8.26
C PHE A 6 14.21 -10.72 -8.89
N THR A 7 13.74 -11.96 -8.77
CA THR A 7 12.39 -12.38 -9.18
C THR A 7 11.78 -13.25 -8.08
N PHE A 8 10.50 -13.04 -7.78
CA PHE A 8 9.82 -13.69 -6.67
C PHE A 8 8.63 -14.51 -7.14
N ARG A 9 8.47 -15.69 -6.55
CA ARG A 9 7.28 -16.53 -6.66
C ARG A 9 7.13 -17.41 -5.43
N CYS A 10 5.90 -17.83 -5.19
CA CYS A 10 5.59 -18.88 -4.23
C CYS A 10 4.56 -19.85 -4.81
N SER A 11 4.37 -21.01 -4.18
CA SER A 11 3.27 -21.92 -4.57
C SER A 11 1.92 -21.23 -4.27
N PRO A 12 0.89 -21.37 -5.14
CA PRO A 12 -0.46 -20.89 -4.87
C PRO A 12 -1.03 -21.36 -3.53
N SER A 13 -0.60 -22.52 -3.03
CA SER A 13 -1.03 -23.05 -1.73
C SER A 13 -0.64 -22.17 -0.53
N TYR A 14 0.32 -21.24 -0.69
CA TYR A 14 0.69 -20.29 0.36
C TYR A 14 -0.34 -19.17 0.58
N VAL A 15 -1.34 -19.02 -0.31
CA VAL A 15 -2.45 -18.08 -0.10
C VAL A 15 -3.17 -18.30 1.24
N LYS A 16 -3.19 -19.55 1.73
CA LYS A 16 -3.75 -19.87 3.05
C LYS A 16 -3.08 -19.10 4.20
N ALA A 17 -1.80 -18.75 4.07
CA ALA A 17 -1.12 -17.95 5.09
C ALA A 17 -1.70 -16.53 5.17
N LEU A 18 -2.15 -15.95 4.07
CA LEU A 18 -2.86 -14.67 4.06
C LEU A 18 -4.18 -14.77 4.81
N ASN A 19 -4.96 -15.84 4.58
CA ASN A 19 -6.20 -16.09 5.33
C ASN A 19 -5.96 -16.30 6.82
N GLU A 20 -4.92 -17.07 7.18
CA GLU A 20 -4.54 -17.30 8.59
C GLU A 20 -4.11 -15.99 9.29
N MET A 21 -3.53 -15.04 8.54
CA MET A 21 -3.20 -13.70 9.04
C MET A 21 -4.39 -12.73 9.07
N GLY A 22 -5.54 -13.11 8.51
CA GLY A 22 -6.71 -12.24 8.42
C GLY A 22 -6.57 -11.14 7.37
N VAL A 23 -5.88 -11.41 6.26
CA VAL A 23 -5.72 -10.46 5.14
C VAL A 23 -6.96 -10.48 4.28
N ASP A 24 -7.65 -9.35 4.16
CA ASP A 24 -8.85 -9.19 3.35
C ASP A 24 -8.55 -8.68 1.93
N ILE A 25 -7.48 -7.87 1.77
CA ILE A 25 -7.11 -7.25 0.50
C ILE A 25 -5.60 -7.13 0.32
N VAL A 26 -5.13 -7.27 -0.92
CA VAL A 26 -3.72 -7.09 -1.30
C VAL A 26 -3.58 -6.17 -2.52
N SER A 27 -2.45 -5.45 -2.57
CA SER A 27 -2.01 -4.75 -3.78
C SER A 27 -1.17 -5.67 -4.66
N LEU A 28 -1.54 -5.78 -5.93
CA LEU A 28 -0.76 -6.48 -6.95
C LEU A 28 0.02 -5.49 -7.86
N ALA A 29 -0.12 -4.18 -7.67
CA ALA A 29 0.61 -3.18 -8.45
C ALA A 29 1.99 -2.92 -7.84
N ASN A 30 3.01 -3.63 -8.31
CA ASN A 30 4.40 -3.46 -7.86
C ASN A 30 5.41 -3.88 -8.95
N ASN A 31 6.70 -3.62 -8.72
CA ASN A 31 7.77 -3.97 -9.65
C ASN A 31 8.06 -5.48 -9.75
N HIS A 32 7.29 -6.35 -9.09
CA HIS A 32 7.40 -7.81 -9.15
C HIS A 32 6.15 -8.50 -9.71
N THR A 33 5.14 -7.73 -10.12
CA THR A 33 3.84 -8.23 -10.59
C THR A 33 3.95 -9.27 -11.71
N LEU A 34 4.89 -9.09 -12.63
CA LEU A 34 5.06 -9.95 -13.81
C LEU A 34 6.42 -10.65 -13.86
N ASP A 35 7.06 -10.88 -12.71
CA ASP A 35 8.36 -11.57 -12.64
C ASP A 35 8.38 -12.93 -13.35
N TYR A 36 7.26 -13.64 -13.32
CA TYR A 36 7.09 -14.94 -13.98
C TYR A 36 6.11 -14.90 -15.16
N GLY A 37 5.78 -13.67 -15.62
CA GLY A 37 4.95 -13.44 -16.79
C GLY A 37 3.46 -13.52 -16.52
N ARG A 38 2.68 -13.33 -17.60
CA ARG A 38 1.22 -13.14 -17.51
C ARG A 38 0.47 -14.39 -17.02
N ALA A 39 0.93 -15.58 -17.41
CA ALA A 39 0.31 -16.82 -16.92
C ALA A 39 0.41 -16.95 -15.40
N ALA A 40 1.57 -16.62 -14.81
CA ALA A 40 1.75 -16.64 -13.36
C ALA A 40 0.92 -15.57 -12.65
N LEU A 41 0.70 -14.41 -13.30
CA LEU A 41 -0.19 -13.38 -12.78
C LEU A 41 -1.66 -13.86 -12.79
N SER A 42 -2.10 -14.55 -13.86
CA SER A 42 -3.43 -15.17 -13.90
C SER A 42 -3.61 -16.26 -12.83
N ASP A 43 -2.57 -17.05 -12.57
CA ASP A 43 -2.57 -18.03 -11.48
C ASP A 43 -2.70 -17.34 -10.11
N THR A 44 -2.08 -16.16 -9.96
CA THR A 44 -2.19 -15.33 -8.73
C THR A 44 -3.63 -14.85 -8.54
N PHE A 45 -4.29 -14.35 -9.59
CA PHE A 45 -5.71 -13.97 -9.52
C PHE A 45 -6.57 -15.15 -9.08
N SER A 46 -6.40 -16.31 -9.74
CA SER A 46 -7.16 -17.52 -9.41
C SER A 46 -6.96 -17.97 -7.95
N ALA A 47 -5.74 -17.86 -7.43
CA ALA A 47 -5.43 -18.22 -6.05
C ALA A 47 -6.10 -17.28 -5.04
N LEU A 48 -6.07 -15.97 -5.30
CA LEU A 48 -6.70 -14.96 -4.43
C LEU A 48 -8.24 -15.07 -4.48
N ASP A 49 -8.82 -15.20 -5.68
CA ASP A 49 -10.26 -15.41 -5.87
C ASP A 49 -10.74 -16.67 -5.13
N GLY A 50 -10.00 -17.79 -5.27
CA GLY A 50 -10.29 -19.03 -4.56
C GLY A 50 -10.17 -18.94 -3.04
N ALA A 51 -9.42 -17.98 -2.53
CA ALA A 51 -9.24 -17.71 -1.10
C ALA A 51 -10.20 -16.63 -0.56
N GLY A 52 -10.95 -15.95 -1.43
CA GLY A 52 -11.84 -14.85 -1.07
C GLY A 52 -11.09 -13.57 -0.67
N ILE A 53 -9.85 -13.40 -1.13
CA ILE A 53 -9.03 -12.22 -0.86
C ILE A 53 -9.16 -11.24 -2.03
N LEU A 54 -9.57 -10.01 -1.74
CA LEU A 54 -9.64 -8.94 -2.73
C LEU A 54 -8.24 -8.54 -3.18
N TYR A 55 -8.12 -8.11 -4.43
CA TYR A 55 -6.86 -7.57 -4.93
C TYR A 55 -7.09 -6.42 -5.91
N GLY A 56 -6.25 -5.40 -5.84
CA GLY A 56 -6.29 -4.24 -6.72
C GLY A 56 -4.98 -4.00 -7.45
N GLY A 57 -5.03 -3.17 -8.49
CA GLY A 57 -3.86 -2.66 -9.19
C GLY A 57 -3.29 -3.58 -10.27
N ALA A 58 -3.91 -4.73 -10.54
CA ALA A 58 -3.63 -5.59 -11.68
C ALA A 58 -4.90 -6.31 -12.13
N GLY A 59 -4.95 -6.71 -13.39
CA GLY A 59 -6.11 -7.38 -13.96
C GLY A 59 -5.84 -7.99 -15.33
N ASP A 60 -6.81 -8.72 -15.83
CA ASP A 60 -6.86 -9.29 -17.18
C ASP A 60 -7.52 -8.34 -18.20
N SER A 61 -8.03 -7.20 -17.74
CA SER A 61 -8.50 -6.08 -18.56
C SER A 61 -8.13 -4.74 -17.92
N VAL A 62 -8.23 -3.66 -18.70
CA VAL A 62 -7.97 -2.29 -18.20
C VAL A 62 -8.94 -1.94 -17.07
N GLU A 63 -10.20 -2.29 -17.22
CA GLU A 63 -11.25 -2.06 -16.23
C GLU A 63 -10.93 -2.78 -14.92
N ARG A 64 -10.57 -4.08 -15.00
CA ARG A 64 -10.25 -4.89 -13.81
C ARG A 64 -9.00 -4.40 -13.10
N ALA A 65 -7.95 -3.99 -13.84
CA ALA A 65 -6.73 -3.48 -13.24
C ALA A 65 -6.92 -2.14 -12.49
N LYS A 66 -7.87 -1.31 -12.94
CA LYS A 66 -8.23 0.00 -12.38
C LYS A 66 -9.38 -0.07 -11.38
N GLU A 67 -9.98 -1.23 -11.20
CA GLU A 67 -11.16 -1.42 -10.37
C GLU A 67 -10.87 -1.06 -8.91
N VAL A 68 -11.75 -0.23 -8.35
CA VAL A 68 -11.75 0.09 -6.91
C VAL A 68 -12.26 -1.12 -6.15
N GLN A 69 -11.46 -1.64 -5.24
CA GLN A 69 -11.89 -2.72 -4.38
C GLN A 69 -12.68 -2.14 -3.21
N ILE A 70 -13.93 -2.54 -3.06
CA ILE A 70 -14.84 -1.96 -2.06
C ILE A 70 -15.14 -3.00 -0.98
N MET A 71 -14.91 -2.61 0.28
CA MET A 71 -15.33 -3.36 1.45
C MET A 71 -16.46 -2.57 2.15
N GLU A 72 -17.56 -3.24 2.45
CA GLU A 72 -18.66 -2.64 3.21
C GLU A 72 -18.62 -3.17 4.64
N VAL A 73 -18.49 -2.25 5.60
CA VAL A 73 -18.46 -2.57 7.04
C VAL A 73 -19.38 -1.59 7.77
N ASN A 74 -20.35 -2.13 8.51
CA ASN A 74 -21.33 -1.35 9.27
C ASN A 74 -22.08 -0.30 8.41
N GLY A 75 -22.39 -0.65 7.16
CA GLY A 75 -23.09 0.21 6.22
C GLY A 75 -22.26 1.35 5.62
N LYS A 76 -20.95 1.38 5.88
CA LYS A 76 -19.99 2.31 5.25
C LYS A 76 -19.14 1.58 4.22
N LYS A 77 -18.83 2.24 3.12
CA LYS A 77 -18.06 1.71 2.00
C LYS A 77 -16.65 2.26 2.03
N TYR A 78 -15.69 1.36 2.10
CA TYR A 78 -14.25 1.64 2.09
C TYR A 78 -13.68 1.23 0.73
N GLY A 79 -13.21 2.20 -0.04
CA GLY A 79 -12.60 1.99 -1.36
C GLY A 79 -11.08 1.90 -1.26
N PHE A 80 -10.51 0.91 -1.95
CA PHE A 80 -9.05 0.70 -2.01
C PHE A 80 -8.60 0.72 -3.47
N ILE A 81 -7.61 1.55 -3.77
CA ILE A 81 -7.02 1.73 -5.10
C ILE A 81 -5.54 1.43 -5.01
N ALA A 82 -5.07 0.46 -5.77
CA ALA A 82 -3.64 0.12 -5.84
C ALA A 82 -3.05 0.51 -7.20
N VAL A 83 -1.84 1.07 -7.21
CA VAL A 83 -1.20 1.57 -8.42
C VAL A 83 0.32 1.53 -8.30
N SER A 84 1.05 1.38 -9.40
CA SER A 84 2.51 1.40 -9.39
C SER A 84 3.10 2.55 -10.22
N ARG A 85 4.13 3.16 -9.65
CA ARG A 85 5.03 4.07 -10.36
C ARG A 85 6.40 3.43 -10.66
N VAL A 86 6.60 2.20 -10.23
CA VAL A 86 7.83 1.44 -10.48
C VAL A 86 7.52 0.30 -11.44
N VAL A 87 7.95 0.46 -12.68
CA VAL A 87 7.62 -0.44 -13.79
C VAL A 87 8.91 -0.88 -14.48
N PRO A 88 9.34 -2.13 -14.32
CA PRO A 88 10.57 -2.63 -14.94
C PRO A 88 10.54 -2.62 -16.47
N SER A 89 9.38 -2.85 -17.09
CA SER A 89 9.21 -2.86 -18.52
C SER A 89 7.85 -2.25 -18.92
N ALA A 90 7.82 -1.53 -20.04
CA ALA A 90 6.61 -0.85 -20.52
C ALA A 90 5.47 -1.81 -20.89
N ASP A 91 5.78 -3.06 -21.22
CA ASP A 91 4.77 -4.08 -21.52
C ASP A 91 4.07 -4.64 -20.26
N TRP A 92 4.52 -4.29 -19.05
CA TRP A 92 3.85 -4.63 -17.80
C TRP A 92 2.60 -3.81 -17.53
N LYS A 93 2.48 -2.66 -18.19
CA LYS A 93 1.30 -1.81 -18.10
C LYS A 93 0.10 -2.49 -18.73
N ILE A 94 -1.05 -2.42 -18.07
CA ILE A 94 -2.28 -3.02 -18.58
C ILE A 94 -2.69 -2.47 -19.95
N GLU A 95 -2.42 -1.20 -20.22
CA GLU A 95 -2.71 -0.56 -21.50
C GLU A 95 -1.84 -1.10 -22.64
N SER A 96 -0.69 -1.70 -22.34
CA SER A 96 0.21 -2.29 -23.34
C SER A 96 -0.15 -3.73 -23.65
N ALA A 97 -0.47 -4.54 -22.65
CA ALA A 97 -0.89 -5.92 -22.80
C ALA A 97 -1.53 -6.47 -21.50
N ALA A 98 -2.48 -7.38 -21.64
CA ALA A 98 -3.17 -8.05 -20.54
C ALA A 98 -2.73 -9.53 -20.40
N PRO A 99 -2.75 -10.11 -19.19
CA PRO A 99 -2.86 -9.43 -17.90
C PRO A 99 -1.72 -8.45 -17.65
N GLY A 100 -2.02 -7.37 -16.92
CA GLY A 100 -1.04 -6.34 -16.61
C GLY A 100 -1.41 -5.54 -15.37
N MET A 101 -0.59 -4.53 -15.04
CA MET A 101 -0.80 -3.72 -13.86
C MET A 101 -1.22 -2.28 -14.17
N PHE A 102 -1.96 -1.68 -13.26
CA PHE A 102 -2.30 -0.27 -13.25
C PHE A 102 -1.08 0.55 -12.84
N THR A 103 -0.75 1.55 -13.67
CA THR A 103 0.44 2.39 -13.46
C THR A 103 0.08 3.86 -13.44
N CYS A 104 0.90 4.69 -12.77
CA CYS A 104 0.67 6.13 -12.59
C CYS A 104 1.89 6.99 -12.93
N TYR A 105 2.61 6.68 -14.01
CA TYR A 105 3.58 7.64 -14.57
C TYR A 105 2.89 8.91 -15.06
N ASP A 106 1.72 8.75 -15.68
CA ASP A 106 0.71 9.77 -15.87
C ASP A 106 -0.40 9.49 -14.85
N ALA A 107 -0.65 10.46 -13.98
CA ALA A 107 -1.62 10.31 -12.89
C ALA A 107 -3.08 10.51 -13.34
N THR A 108 -3.34 10.90 -14.59
CA THR A 108 -4.68 11.25 -15.07
C THR A 108 -5.71 10.17 -14.77
N ALA A 109 -5.42 8.92 -15.16
CA ALA A 109 -6.34 7.82 -14.92
C ALA A 109 -6.53 7.52 -13.42
N LEU A 110 -5.47 7.65 -12.61
CA LEU A 110 -5.57 7.47 -11.15
C LEU A 110 -6.48 8.54 -10.53
N ILE A 111 -6.32 9.80 -10.94
CA ILE A 111 -7.14 10.92 -10.46
C ILE A 111 -8.62 10.71 -10.81
N GLU A 112 -8.93 10.22 -12.01
CA GLU A 112 -10.30 9.88 -12.41
C GLU A 112 -10.87 8.77 -11.54
N VAL A 113 -10.14 7.68 -11.33
CA VAL A 113 -10.55 6.55 -10.48
C VAL A 113 -10.82 7.00 -9.03
N ILE A 114 -9.96 7.87 -8.46
CA ILE A 114 -10.16 8.42 -7.11
C ILE A 114 -11.44 9.25 -7.05
N LYS A 115 -11.68 10.15 -8.02
CA LYS A 115 -12.87 10.98 -8.07
C LYS A 115 -14.16 10.16 -8.18
N GLU A 116 -14.15 9.11 -9.00
CA GLU A 116 -15.28 8.18 -9.14
C GLU A 116 -15.51 7.38 -7.85
N ALA A 117 -14.45 6.85 -7.25
CA ALA A 117 -14.53 6.14 -5.97
C ALA A 117 -15.15 7.01 -4.88
N LYS A 118 -14.78 8.29 -4.82
CA LYS A 118 -15.28 9.23 -3.81
C LYS A 118 -16.76 9.56 -3.95
N GLN A 119 -17.39 9.30 -5.09
CA GLN A 119 -18.83 9.45 -5.28
C GLN A 119 -19.63 8.31 -4.61
N THR A 120 -19.00 7.16 -4.38
CA THR A 120 -19.67 5.94 -3.94
C THR A 120 -19.14 5.37 -2.62
N CYS A 121 -17.92 5.79 -2.21
CA CYS A 121 -17.25 5.31 -1.00
C CYS A 121 -17.21 6.43 0.06
N ASP A 122 -17.42 6.04 1.31
CA ASP A 122 -17.28 6.93 2.47
C ASP A 122 -15.81 7.27 2.75
N PHE A 123 -14.91 6.32 2.50
CA PHE A 123 -13.48 6.46 2.73
C PHE A 123 -12.69 5.82 1.59
N VAL A 124 -11.74 6.55 1.01
CA VAL A 124 -10.90 6.09 -0.11
C VAL A 124 -9.44 6.07 0.29
N THR A 125 -8.84 4.88 0.22
CA THR A 125 -7.42 4.66 0.44
C THR A 125 -6.70 4.38 -0.88
N VAL A 126 -5.56 5.04 -1.10
CA VAL A 126 -4.69 4.79 -2.26
C VAL A 126 -3.40 4.13 -1.79
N PHE A 127 -3.01 3.04 -2.47
CA PHE A 127 -1.77 2.28 -2.23
C PHE A 127 -0.81 2.44 -3.42
N PRO A 128 0.02 3.49 -3.46
CA PRO A 128 1.02 3.64 -4.51
C PRO A 128 2.30 2.87 -4.17
N HIS A 129 2.79 2.10 -5.13
CA HIS A 129 4.11 1.50 -5.09
C HIS A 129 5.09 2.43 -5.81
N TRP A 130 5.93 3.14 -5.05
CA TRP A 130 6.69 4.30 -5.50
C TRP A 130 7.99 4.54 -4.74
N GLY A 131 8.70 5.61 -5.08
CA GLY A 131 9.86 6.09 -4.32
C GLY A 131 11.16 5.50 -4.79
N THR A 132 12.17 5.65 -3.96
CA THR A 132 13.54 5.17 -4.18
C THR A 132 13.90 4.18 -3.08
N GLU A 133 14.38 3.00 -3.44
CA GLU A 133 14.80 1.99 -2.47
C GLU A 133 15.81 2.57 -1.46
N TYR A 134 15.58 2.27 -0.18
CA TYR A 134 16.40 2.65 0.98
C TYR A 134 16.52 4.17 1.23
N SER A 135 15.64 4.98 0.63
CA SER A 135 15.51 6.40 0.96
C SER A 135 14.49 6.58 2.07
N GLU A 136 14.90 7.18 3.19
CA GLU A 136 14.01 7.49 4.33
C GLU A 136 13.23 8.80 4.12
N GLN A 137 13.52 9.52 3.05
CA GLN A 137 12.85 10.77 2.70
C GLN A 137 12.12 10.63 1.37
N PRO A 138 10.82 10.98 1.33
CA PRO A 138 10.06 10.96 0.09
C PRO A 138 10.62 11.97 -0.91
N ASN A 139 10.73 11.54 -2.17
CA ASN A 139 11.19 12.39 -3.25
C ASN A 139 10.05 13.31 -3.76
N ALA A 140 10.43 14.29 -4.60
CA ALA A 140 9.46 15.27 -5.15
C ALA A 140 8.31 14.62 -5.94
N VAL A 141 8.56 13.47 -6.59
CA VAL A 141 7.53 12.75 -7.35
C VAL A 141 6.50 12.10 -6.43
N GLN A 142 6.95 11.53 -5.31
CA GLN A 142 6.05 10.98 -4.30
C GLN A 142 5.16 12.09 -3.70
N ARG A 143 5.75 13.23 -3.33
CA ARG A 143 5.03 14.38 -2.76
C ARG A 143 3.99 14.94 -3.73
N GLU A 144 4.37 15.13 -4.99
CA GLU A 144 3.45 15.63 -6.02
C GLU A 144 2.28 14.66 -6.26
N LEU A 145 2.57 13.36 -6.38
CA LEU A 145 1.52 12.35 -6.57
C LEU A 145 0.61 12.22 -5.35
N ALA A 146 1.16 12.29 -4.14
CA ALA A 146 0.38 12.33 -2.90
C ALA A 146 -0.60 13.50 -2.89
N LYS A 147 -0.09 14.71 -3.21
CA LYS A 147 -0.94 15.89 -3.32
C LYS A 147 -2.05 15.71 -4.35
N GLN A 148 -1.74 15.21 -5.54
CA GLN A 148 -2.74 14.94 -6.57
C GLN A 148 -3.80 13.94 -6.12
N CYS A 149 -3.42 12.88 -5.38
CA CYS A 149 -4.37 11.94 -4.81
C CYS A 149 -5.30 12.61 -3.78
N MET A 150 -4.75 13.45 -2.89
CA MET A 150 -5.53 14.16 -1.88
C MET A 150 -6.46 15.19 -2.52
N ASP A 151 -5.98 15.97 -3.49
CA ASP A 151 -6.78 16.93 -4.27
C ASP A 151 -7.93 16.24 -5.03
N ALA A 152 -7.74 14.99 -5.46
CA ALA A 152 -8.76 14.18 -6.13
C ALA A 152 -9.81 13.60 -5.17
N GLY A 153 -9.57 13.64 -3.86
CA GLY A 153 -10.51 13.20 -2.83
C GLY A 153 -10.12 11.94 -2.06
N ALA A 154 -8.89 11.45 -2.19
CA ALA A 154 -8.40 10.39 -1.32
C ALA A 154 -8.46 10.83 0.16
N ASP A 155 -8.74 9.89 1.06
CA ASP A 155 -8.78 10.13 2.50
C ASP A 155 -7.51 9.64 3.20
N LEU A 156 -6.79 8.74 2.55
CA LEU A 156 -5.55 8.14 3.05
C LEU A 156 -4.67 7.71 1.88
N VAL A 157 -3.36 7.95 1.99
CA VAL A 157 -2.36 7.37 1.11
C VAL A 157 -1.37 6.55 1.93
N VAL A 158 -1.13 5.30 1.52
CA VAL A 158 -0.16 4.40 2.16
C VAL A 158 0.76 3.83 1.08
N GLY A 159 1.98 4.33 1.03
CA GLY A 159 2.98 3.93 0.04
C GLY A 159 3.81 2.72 0.44
N ALA A 160 4.46 2.15 -0.56
CA ALA A 160 5.38 1.02 -0.43
C ALA A 160 6.50 1.10 -1.48
N HIS A 161 7.40 0.15 -1.50
CA HIS A 161 8.53 -0.05 -2.41
C HIS A 161 9.90 0.24 -1.79
N THR A 162 10.03 1.28 -0.97
CA THR A 162 11.34 1.78 -0.55
C THR A 162 12.11 0.84 0.38
N HIS A 163 11.47 -0.23 0.85
CA HIS A 163 12.03 -1.21 1.79
C HIS A 163 12.44 -0.65 3.16
N CYS A 164 12.19 0.63 3.41
CA CYS A 164 12.41 1.32 4.68
C CYS A 164 11.21 2.19 5.06
N LEU A 165 11.19 2.66 6.29
CA LEU A 165 10.21 3.64 6.74
C LEU A 165 10.54 4.99 6.07
N GLU A 166 9.54 5.65 5.52
CA GLU A 166 9.57 7.06 5.14
C GLU A 166 8.64 7.88 6.04
N GLY A 167 8.83 9.17 6.09
CA GLY A 167 8.07 10.08 6.93
C GLY A 167 6.56 10.09 6.65
N ILE A 168 5.82 10.70 7.56
CA ILE A 168 4.39 10.98 7.46
C ILE A 168 4.22 12.46 7.14
N GLU A 169 3.32 12.78 6.24
CA GLU A 169 2.93 14.16 5.93
C GLU A 169 1.40 14.28 5.99
N TYR A 170 0.90 15.37 6.55
CA TYR A 170 -0.51 15.74 6.43
C TYR A 170 -0.69 16.73 5.28
N ILE A 171 -1.64 16.42 4.39
CA ILE A 171 -2.07 17.28 3.29
C ILE A 171 -3.56 17.54 3.46
N ASP A 172 -3.92 18.80 3.71
CA ASP A 172 -5.30 19.23 3.97
C ASP A 172 -5.99 18.40 5.08
N GLY A 173 -5.26 18.18 6.19
CA GLY A 173 -5.74 17.44 7.36
C GLY A 173 -5.82 15.91 7.19
N LYS A 174 -5.28 15.36 6.11
CA LYS A 174 -5.29 13.92 5.79
C LYS A 174 -3.87 13.35 5.71
N PRO A 175 -3.62 12.19 6.30
CA PRO A 175 -2.26 11.66 6.36
C PRO A 175 -1.85 10.92 5.09
N VAL A 176 -0.58 11.11 4.76
CA VAL A 176 0.18 10.33 3.78
C VAL A 176 1.28 9.58 4.52
N PHE A 177 1.25 8.27 4.51
CA PHE A 177 2.34 7.40 4.93
C PHE A 177 3.16 7.06 3.69
N TYR A 178 4.30 7.68 3.50
CA TYR A 178 5.07 7.51 2.28
C TYR A 178 5.62 6.09 2.11
N SER A 179 6.05 5.45 3.21
CA SER A 179 6.33 4.00 3.27
C SER A 179 6.31 3.50 4.72
N LEU A 180 5.75 2.33 4.92
CA LEU A 180 5.74 1.63 6.21
C LEU A 180 6.88 0.60 6.35
N GLY A 181 7.78 0.52 5.35
CA GLY A 181 8.85 -0.46 5.30
C GLY A 181 8.38 -1.86 4.93
N ASN A 182 9.25 -2.84 5.15
CA ASN A 182 8.94 -4.24 4.91
C ASN A 182 8.18 -4.85 6.08
N PHE A 183 6.99 -5.40 5.86
CA PHE A 183 6.27 -6.15 6.89
C PHE A 183 6.91 -7.53 7.12
N ILE A 184 7.31 -8.20 6.03
CA ILE A 184 8.06 -9.45 6.03
C ILE A 184 9.00 -9.46 4.82
N PHE A 185 10.19 -10.01 4.98
CA PHE A 185 11.17 -10.14 3.88
C PHE A 185 12.09 -11.34 4.12
N GLY A 186 12.95 -11.66 3.14
CA GLY A 186 13.89 -12.77 3.22
C GLY A 186 15.07 -12.57 4.18
N GLN A 187 15.13 -11.43 4.87
CA GLN A 187 16.12 -11.09 5.89
C GLN A 187 15.42 -10.48 7.12
N ASN A 188 16.16 -10.35 8.22
CA ASN A 188 15.64 -9.68 9.40
C ASN A 188 15.37 -8.20 9.13
N ILE A 189 14.31 -7.68 9.75
CA ILE A 189 13.86 -6.30 9.63
C ILE A 189 13.82 -5.71 11.03
N ASP A 190 14.72 -4.78 11.32
CA ASP A 190 14.83 -4.20 12.66
C ASP A 190 13.70 -3.22 12.96
N ARG A 191 13.21 -2.51 11.94
CA ARG A 191 12.18 -1.47 12.09
C ARG A 191 11.21 -1.49 10.92
N SER A 192 9.93 -1.63 11.25
CA SER A 192 8.81 -1.46 10.32
C SER A 192 7.55 -1.09 11.10
N ALA A 193 6.49 -0.76 10.41
CA ALA A 193 5.23 -0.41 11.04
C ALA A 193 4.02 -0.93 10.25
N ALA A 194 2.91 -1.14 10.95
CA ALA A 194 1.58 -1.12 10.37
C ALA A 194 0.85 0.13 10.84
N VAL A 195 -0.13 0.60 10.08
CA VAL A 195 -1.02 1.68 10.51
C VAL A 195 -2.39 1.12 10.87
N LYS A 196 -2.87 1.46 12.04
CA LYS A 196 -4.26 1.22 12.46
C LYS A 196 -5.08 2.46 12.14
N VAL A 197 -6.09 2.29 11.31
CA VAL A 197 -7.08 3.33 11.01
C VAL A 197 -8.38 2.98 11.73
N THR A 198 -8.91 3.90 12.53
CA THR A 198 -10.18 3.72 13.22
C THR A 198 -11.16 4.77 12.73
N VAL A 199 -12.28 4.31 12.19
CA VAL A 199 -13.39 5.16 11.74
C VAL A 199 -14.56 4.89 12.67
N ILE A 200 -15.03 5.91 13.41
CA ILE A 200 -16.19 5.78 14.28
C ILE A 200 -17.48 6.23 13.57
N GLU A 201 -18.64 5.97 14.19
CA GLU A 201 -19.96 6.20 13.57
C GLU A 201 -20.17 7.62 13.05
N ASP A 202 -19.70 8.64 13.77
CA ASP A 202 -19.82 10.05 13.39
C ASP A 202 -18.91 10.48 12.24
N GLY A 203 -18.06 9.55 11.72
CA GLY A 203 -17.12 9.80 10.64
C GLY A 203 -15.75 10.29 11.10
N THR A 204 -15.53 10.45 12.41
CA THR A 204 -14.20 10.79 12.93
C THR A 204 -13.21 9.65 12.63
N VAL A 205 -12.04 10.02 12.13
CA VAL A 205 -10.96 9.08 11.80
C VAL A 205 -9.76 9.33 12.69
N SER A 206 -9.18 8.27 13.22
CA SER A 206 -7.92 8.33 13.96
C SER A 206 -6.91 7.31 13.43
N TYR A 207 -5.65 7.62 13.61
CA TYR A 207 -4.52 6.85 13.08
C TYR A 207 -3.54 6.53 14.20
N ALA A 208 -3.03 5.30 14.21
CA ALA A 208 -1.97 4.91 15.13
C ALA A 208 -0.97 3.97 14.47
N LEU A 209 0.31 4.14 14.75
CA LEU A 209 1.36 3.21 14.36
C LEU A 209 1.34 1.98 15.26
N ILE A 210 1.44 0.82 14.64
CA ILE A 210 1.75 -0.44 15.31
C ILE A 210 3.20 -0.77 14.95
N PRO A 211 4.16 -0.58 15.87
CA PRO A 211 5.56 -0.81 15.60
C PRO A 211 5.85 -2.31 15.52
N VAL A 212 6.53 -2.73 14.45
CA VAL A 212 6.85 -4.13 14.22
C VAL A 212 8.32 -4.31 13.81
N TYR A 213 8.82 -5.51 14.02
CA TYR A 213 10.09 -6.02 13.49
C TYR A 213 9.87 -7.42 12.92
N ALA A 214 10.78 -7.90 12.10
CA ALA A 214 10.71 -9.28 11.64
C ALA A 214 12.04 -10.00 11.85
N SER A 215 11.99 -11.21 12.37
CA SER A 215 13.12 -12.11 12.53
C SER A 215 12.72 -13.54 12.17
N ASP A 216 13.63 -14.26 11.52
CA ASP A 216 13.43 -15.66 11.14
C ASP A 216 12.13 -15.88 10.33
N GLY A 217 11.79 -14.91 9.46
CA GLY A 217 10.59 -14.96 8.62
C GLY A 217 9.28 -14.72 9.37
N GLN A 218 9.33 -14.20 10.59
CA GLN A 218 8.15 -13.87 11.41
C GLN A 218 8.12 -12.39 11.77
N THR A 219 7.02 -11.74 11.46
CA THR A 219 6.76 -10.37 11.92
C THR A 219 6.14 -10.39 13.31
N LYS A 220 6.65 -9.54 14.19
CA LYS A 220 6.23 -9.42 15.59
C LYS A 220 6.06 -7.95 15.95
N GLN A 221 5.06 -7.68 16.78
CA GLN A 221 4.92 -6.34 17.35
C GLN A 221 6.06 -6.08 18.36
N MET A 222 6.60 -4.87 18.33
CA MET A 222 7.58 -4.42 19.32
C MET A 222 6.93 -4.33 20.71
N ASP A 223 7.71 -4.64 21.73
CA ASP A 223 7.27 -4.48 23.12
C ASP A 223 7.22 -2.99 23.54
N ALA A 224 6.67 -2.74 24.73
CA ALA A 224 6.52 -1.39 25.29
C ALA A 224 7.86 -0.66 25.55
N ASN A 225 8.99 -1.37 25.59
CA ASN A 225 10.30 -0.74 25.78
C ASN A 225 10.91 -0.33 24.44
N ALA A 226 10.69 -1.09 23.38
CA ALA A 226 11.22 -0.82 22.03
C ALA A 226 10.35 0.15 21.22
N ALA A 227 9.04 0.10 21.38
CA ALA A 227 8.07 0.90 20.64
C ALA A 227 8.34 2.42 20.67
N PRO A 228 8.66 3.07 21.82
CA PRO A 228 8.91 4.51 21.86
C PRO A 228 10.08 4.96 20.97
N GLY A 229 11.09 4.12 20.79
CA GLY A 229 12.20 4.39 19.89
C GLY A 229 11.77 4.51 18.44
N LEU A 230 10.82 3.66 18.00
CA LEU A 230 10.27 3.76 16.65
C LEU A 230 9.35 4.97 16.49
N PHE A 231 8.52 5.31 17.48
CA PHE A 231 7.65 6.47 17.42
C PHE A 231 8.46 7.78 17.32
N SER A 232 9.49 7.93 18.15
CA SER A 232 10.39 9.09 18.09
C SER A 232 11.14 9.17 16.75
N TYR A 233 11.55 8.02 16.21
CA TYR A 233 12.17 7.97 14.89
C TYR A 233 11.19 8.40 13.80
N MET A 234 9.97 7.86 13.77
CA MET A 234 8.95 8.24 12.79
C MET A 234 8.62 9.72 12.85
N GLU A 235 8.47 10.28 14.05
CA GLU A 235 8.25 11.73 14.21
C GLU A 235 9.43 12.55 13.66
N SER A 236 10.67 12.08 13.87
CA SER A 236 11.88 12.79 13.43
C SER A 236 12.06 12.86 11.92
N ILE A 237 11.54 11.86 11.19
CA ILE A 237 11.60 11.81 9.72
C ILE A 237 10.32 12.34 9.04
N SER A 238 9.31 12.74 9.83
CA SER A 238 8.04 13.29 9.35
C SER A 238 8.06 14.81 9.31
N ASP A 239 7.37 15.40 8.34
CA ASP A 239 7.37 16.88 8.18
C ASP A 239 6.45 17.56 9.18
N ASN A 240 5.13 17.40 9.05
CA ASN A 240 4.10 18.07 9.84
C ASN A 240 3.21 17.08 10.62
N ALA A 241 3.74 15.90 10.94
CA ALA A 241 3.05 14.91 11.75
C ALA A 241 3.73 14.73 13.10
N SER A 242 2.93 14.59 14.15
CA SER A 242 3.35 14.18 15.50
C SER A 242 3.00 12.72 15.72
N VAL A 243 3.85 12.01 16.45
CA VAL A 243 3.60 10.64 16.91
C VAL A 243 3.78 10.63 18.44
N ASP A 244 2.70 10.39 19.17
CA ASP A 244 2.74 10.37 20.62
C ASP A 244 3.36 9.06 21.19
N ALA A 245 3.53 8.99 22.50
CA ALA A 245 4.12 7.84 23.19
C ALA A 245 3.28 6.54 23.07
N ALA A 246 2.02 6.62 22.67
CA ALA A 246 1.13 5.51 22.40
C ALA A 246 1.07 5.15 20.92
N GLY A 247 1.79 5.87 20.06
CA GLY A 247 1.81 5.71 18.62
C GLY A 247 0.67 6.41 17.89
N ASN A 248 -0.17 7.21 18.58
CA ASN A 248 -1.20 7.97 17.89
C ASN A 248 -0.58 9.08 17.03
N ILE A 249 -1.18 9.31 15.88
CA ILE A 249 -0.67 10.22 14.86
C ILE A 249 -1.63 11.40 14.74
N SER A 250 -1.06 12.60 14.69
CA SER A 250 -1.81 13.84 14.48
C SER A 250 -1.00 14.82 13.63
N GLU A 251 -1.69 15.77 13.00
CA GLU A 251 -1.07 16.92 12.35
C GLU A 251 -0.46 17.85 13.42
N LYS A 252 0.73 18.44 13.12
CA LYS A 252 1.41 19.43 13.99
C LYS A 252 0.81 20.81 13.87
#